data_efb8c2b90a0c9fd1b21519bf91dc4ced
#
_entry.id   efb8c2b90a0c9fd1b21519bf91dc4ced
#
_cell.length_a   1.000
_cell.length_b   1.000
_cell.length_c   1.000
_cell.angle_alpha   90.00
_cell.angle_beta   90.00
_cell.angle_gamma   90.00
#
_symmetry.space_group_name_H-M   'P 1'
#
loop_
_entity.id
_entity.type
_entity.pdbx_description
1 polymer ?
#
loop_
_entity_poly.entity_id
_entity_poly.type
_entity_poly.pdbx_seq_one_letter_code
_entity_poly.pdbx_strand_id
1 'polypeptide(L)'
;MVAVAAGVIATAGTLAGAGSANASQVWAACGMSSSETKVVATYPQARLQCGTANWGFFHIKARHLDEWQNLANIEGKNWRDIADMAIEKSLTAPDKSGPAGGNKYCYSGQIYLVNHVNGRIEKTVQPTVIVGGDGTIITAYPGGGCRG
;
A
#
# COMPACT_ATOMS: atom_id res chain seq x y z
N MET A 1 14.93 53.57 -10.43
CA MET A 1 15.04 52.93 -10.35
C MET A 1 14.66 51.76 -10.14
N VAL A 2 14.47 51.04 -10.20
CA VAL A 2 14.25 50.16 -10.10
C VAL A 2 13.83 48.97 -10.08
N ALA A 3 13.57 48.41 -10.11
CA ALA A 3 13.32 47.55 -10.21
C ALA A 3 13.09 46.40 -10.14
N VAL A 4 12.88 45.86 -10.15
CA VAL A 4 12.67 45.07 -10.18
C VAL A 4 12.39 43.91 -10.13
N ALA A 5 12.36 43.46 -10.12
CA ALA A 5 12.26 42.57 -10.09
C ALA A 5 11.75 41.48 -10.08
N ALA A 6 11.52 41.33 -9.91
CA ALA A 6 10.96 40.62 -9.85
C ALA A 6 10.82 39.44 -10.21
N GLY A 7 10.74 39.37 -10.68
CA GLY A 7 10.54 38.35 -11.16
C GLY A 7 10.51 37.21 -10.67
N VAL A 8 10.83 37.16 -10.45
CA VAL A 8 10.94 36.17 -10.02
C VAL A 8 10.25 35.15 -9.94
N ILE A 9 9.86 35.22 -9.73
CA ILE A 9 9.21 34.38 -9.51
C ILE A 9 8.90 33.39 -10.04
N ALA A 10 8.69 33.60 -10.42
CA ALA A 10 8.20 32.81 -11.02
C ALA A 10 8.48 31.63 -10.87
N THR A 11 8.93 31.65 -10.71
CA THR A 11 9.29 30.56 -10.66
C THR A 11 8.70 29.66 -10.23
N ALA A 12 8.44 30.10 -9.69
CA ALA A 12 8.00 29.26 -9.19
C ALA A 12 7.36 28.31 -9.64
N GLY A 13 6.79 28.60 -9.76
CA GLY A 13 6.02 27.74 -10.00
C GLY A 13 6.31 26.73 -10.48
N THR A 14 6.74 26.98 -10.85
CA THR A 14 7.01 26.07 -11.53
C THR A 14 7.17 24.91 -11.00
N LEU A 15 7.70 24.93 -10.32
CA LEU A 15 7.95 23.82 -9.84
C LEU A 15 7.01 23.03 -9.56
N ALA A 16 6.23 23.48 -9.18
CA ALA A 16 5.26 22.70 -8.71
C ALA A 16 4.97 21.58 -9.54
N GLY A 17 4.60 21.76 -10.59
CA GLY A 17 4.13 20.73 -11.34
C GLY A 17 5.09 19.65 -11.53
N ALA A 18 6.24 20.02 -11.56
CA ALA A 18 7.20 19.02 -11.84
C ALA A 18 7.19 17.91 -10.88
N GLY A 19 7.06 18.21 -9.65
CA GLY A 19 7.15 17.16 -8.67
C GLY A 19 6.15 16.08 -8.86
N SER A 20 4.94 16.45 -9.11
CA SER A 20 3.93 15.44 -9.20
C SER A 20 4.08 14.55 -10.40
N ALA A 21 4.65 15.07 -11.44
CA ALA A 21 4.78 14.28 -12.64
C ALA A 21 5.69 13.08 -12.44
N ASN A 22 6.53 13.12 -11.43
CA ASN A 22 7.50 12.05 -11.23
C ASN A 22 7.14 11.09 -10.12
N ALA A 23 5.92 11.15 -9.67
CA ALA A 23 5.51 10.25 -8.62
C ALA A 23 5.61 8.80 -9.08
N SER A 24 6.31 8.00 -8.31
CA SER A 24 6.48 6.61 -8.62
C SER A 24 5.25 5.82 -8.25
N GLN A 25 5.04 4.73 -8.91
CA GLN A 25 3.98 3.83 -8.54
C GLN A 25 4.30 3.17 -7.20
N VAL A 26 3.28 2.97 -6.38
CA VAL A 26 3.42 2.27 -5.11
C VAL A 26 4.02 0.89 -5.37
N TRP A 27 5.01 0.54 -4.57
CA TRP A 27 5.68 -0.75 -4.63
C TRP A 27 6.36 -1.03 -5.98
N ALA A 28 6.85 -0.01 -6.64
CA ALA A 28 7.45 -0.18 -7.96
C ALA A 28 8.88 -0.71 -7.92
N ALA A 29 9.46 -0.79 -6.75
CA ALA A 29 10.90 -1.06 -6.65
C ALA A 29 11.32 -2.51 -6.90
N CYS A 30 10.40 -3.47 -6.91
CA CYS A 30 10.75 -4.88 -7.08
C CYS A 30 10.75 -5.27 -8.54
N GLY A 31 11.90 -5.65 -9.04
CA GLY A 31 12.04 -6.17 -10.39
C GLY A 31 12.59 -7.59 -10.36
N MET A 32 12.80 -8.15 -11.52
CA MET A 32 13.21 -9.55 -11.63
C MET A 32 14.54 -9.84 -10.95
N SER A 33 15.44 -8.88 -10.90
CA SER A 33 16.72 -9.09 -10.27
C SER A 33 16.81 -8.49 -8.87
N SER A 34 15.74 -8.07 -8.29
CA SER A 34 15.77 -7.47 -6.97
C SER A 34 16.07 -8.51 -5.90
N SER A 35 16.85 -8.13 -4.91
CA SER A 35 17.10 -8.97 -3.75
C SER A 35 15.77 -9.18 -3.01
N GLU A 36 15.55 -10.36 -2.47
CA GLU A 36 14.33 -10.63 -1.73
C GLU A 36 14.22 -9.77 -0.48
N THR A 37 15.35 -9.29 0.05
CA THR A 37 15.31 -8.45 1.25
C THR A 37 15.18 -6.97 0.94
N LYS A 38 15.11 -6.58 -0.32
CA LYS A 38 14.95 -5.18 -0.66
C LYS A 38 13.63 -4.64 -0.14
N VAL A 39 13.69 -3.55 0.63
CA VAL A 39 12.49 -2.96 1.22
C VAL A 39 11.81 -2.07 0.18
N VAL A 40 10.51 -2.26 -0.01
CA VAL A 40 9.73 -1.47 -0.94
C VAL A 40 8.76 -0.53 -0.26
N ALA A 41 8.43 -0.79 1.00
CA ALA A 41 7.55 0.08 1.77
C ALA A 41 7.79 -0.15 3.25
N THR A 42 7.69 0.92 4.03
CA THR A 42 7.86 0.87 5.47
C THR A 42 6.57 1.35 6.12
N TYR A 43 6.10 0.61 7.09
CA TYR A 43 4.90 0.93 7.85
C TYR A 43 5.25 1.01 9.34
N PRO A 44 4.35 1.51 10.19
CA PRO A 44 4.69 1.73 11.59
C PRO A 44 5.32 0.55 12.33
N GLN A 45 4.91 -0.65 12.04
CA GLN A 45 5.40 -1.82 12.77
C GLN A 45 6.01 -2.86 11.89
N ALA A 46 6.07 -2.62 10.60
CA ALA A 46 6.46 -3.66 9.67
C ALA A 46 6.99 -3.07 8.38
N ARG A 47 7.65 -3.90 7.62
CA ARG A 47 8.16 -3.48 6.31
C ARG A 47 7.78 -4.51 5.27
N LEU A 48 7.54 -4.02 4.07
CA LEU A 48 7.28 -4.89 2.93
C LEU A 48 8.57 -4.98 2.13
N GLN A 49 9.02 -6.20 1.91
CA GLN A 49 10.20 -6.46 1.10
C GLN A 49 9.77 -7.16 -0.18
N CYS A 50 10.66 -7.20 -1.17
CA CYS A 50 10.33 -7.87 -2.43
C CYS A 50 9.95 -9.32 -2.20
N GLY A 51 10.71 -10.01 -1.36
CA GLY A 51 10.37 -11.38 -1.00
C GLY A 51 10.47 -12.38 -2.12
N THR A 52 9.70 -13.44 -1.99
CA THR A 52 9.66 -14.52 -2.97
C THR A 52 8.20 -14.88 -3.24
N ALA A 53 7.98 -15.96 -3.96
CA ALA A 53 6.61 -16.44 -4.18
C ALA A 53 5.92 -16.84 -2.87
N ASN A 54 6.68 -17.00 -1.79
CA ASN A 54 6.13 -17.48 -0.52
C ASN A 54 5.94 -16.40 0.54
N TRP A 55 6.50 -15.22 0.34
CA TRP A 55 6.34 -14.13 1.28
C TRP A 55 6.68 -12.79 0.61
N GLY A 56 6.15 -11.69 1.13
CA GLY A 56 6.47 -10.35 0.67
C GLY A 56 5.71 -9.94 -0.58
N PHE A 57 6.24 -8.93 -1.26
CA PHE A 57 5.58 -8.35 -2.43
C PHE A 57 5.30 -9.39 -3.51
N PHE A 58 6.30 -10.21 -3.85
CA PHE A 58 6.09 -11.17 -4.92
C PHE A 58 5.04 -12.22 -4.57
N HIS A 59 4.91 -12.56 -3.30
CA HIS A 59 3.85 -13.47 -2.87
C HIS A 59 2.48 -12.81 -3.01
N ILE A 60 2.35 -11.56 -2.54
CA ILE A 60 1.08 -10.85 -2.66
C ILE A 60 0.69 -10.73 -4.12
N LYS A 61 1.65 -10.40 -4.97
CA LYS A 61 1.39 -10.29 -6.40
C LYS A 61 0.99 -11.62 -7.01
N ALA A 62 1.69 -12.69 -6.66
CA ALA A 62 1.44 -13.99 -7.26
C ALA A 62 0.10 -14.60 -6.84
N ARG A 63 -0.30 -14.37 -5.59
CA ARG A 63 -1.46 -15.04 -5.03
C ARG A 63 -2.70 -14.17 -4.91
N HIS A 64 -2.53 -12.86 -4.75
CA HIS A 64 -3.64 -12.00 -4.36
C HIS A 64 -3.87 -10.80 -5.27
N LEU A 65 -3.12 -10.70 -6.39
CA LEU A 65 -3.27 -9.56 -7.29
C LEU A 65 -4.70 -9.39 -7.77
N ASP A 66 -5.31 -10.48 -8.22
CA ASP A 66 -6.66 -10.38 -8.79
C ASP A 66 -7.69 -9.96 -7.74
N GLU A 67 -7.52 -10.44 -6.52
CA GLU A 67 -8.41 -10.06 -5.44
C GLU A 67 -8.32 -8.55 -5.18
N TRP A 68 -7.10 -8.03 -5.09
CA TRP A 68 -6.91 -6.62 -4.87
C TRP A 68 -7.33 -5.78 -6.07
N GLN A 69 -7.07 -6.26 -7.30
CA GLN A 69 -7.44 -5.51 -8.49
C GLN A 69 -8.96 -5.41 -8.66
N ASN A 70 -9.69 -6.46 -8.31
CA ASN A 70 -11.14 -6.41 -8.35
C ASN A 70 -11.68 -5.30 -7.45
N LEU A 71 -11.07 -5.11 -6.29
CA LEU A 71 -11.46 -4.03 -5.39
C LEU A 71 -11.00 -2.68 -5.92
N ALA A 72 -9.80 -2.62 -6.47
CA ALA A 72 -9.25 -1.38 -6.99
C ALA A 72 -10.09 -0.83 -8.13
N ASN A 73 -10.72 -1.69 -8.90
CA ASN A 73 -11.58 -1.26 -9.99
C ASN A 73 -12.75 -0.41 -9.50
N ILE A 74 -13.21 -0.64 -8.29
CA ILE A 74 -14.29 0.16 -7.70
C ILE A 74 -13.85 1.62 -7.61
N GLU A 75 -12.59 1.85 -7.24
CA GLU A 75 -12.06 3.19 -7.10
C GLU A 75 -11.35 3.70 -8.36
N GLY A 76 -11.29 2.89 -9.40
CA GLY A 76 -10.58 3.27 -10.61
C GLY A 76 -9.08 3.34 -10.40
N LYS A 77 -8.54 2.48 -9.54
CA LYS A 77 -7.13 2.51 -9.16
C LYS A 77 -6.41 1.21 -9.48
N ASN A 78 -5.13 1.20 -9.22
CA ASN A 78 -4.28 0.02 -9.37
C ASN A 78 -4.37 -0.82 -8.10
N TRP A 79 -4.19 -2.13 -8.24
CA TRP A 79 -4.28 -3.04 -7.10
C TRP A 79 -3.32 -2.68 -5.97
N ARG A 80 -2.14 -2.17 -6.32
CA ARG A 80 -1.15 -1.81 -5.31
C ARG A 80 -1.61 -0.66 -4.43
N ASP A 81 -2.34 0.27 -5.02
CA ASP A 81 -2.84 1.42 -4.25
C ASP A 81 -3.79 0.98 -3.15
N ILE A 82 -4.67 0.04 -3.47
CA ILE A 82 -5.64 -0.44 -2.50
C ILE A 82 -4.98 -1.35 -1.46
N ALA A 83 -4.07 -2.21 -1.91
CA ALA A 83 -3.36 -3.09 -0.98
C ALA A 83 -2.50 -2.27 0.00
N ASP A 84 -1.82 -1.24 -0.51
CA ASP A 84 -1.00 -0.37 0.33
C ASP A 84 -1.87 0.35 1.37
N MET A 85 -2.99 0.89 0.95
CA MET A 85 -3.92 1.57 1.85
C MET A 85 -4.41 0.62 2.93
N ALA A 86 -4.75 -0.60 2.55
CA ALA A 86 -5.24 -1.59 3.50
C ALA A 86 -4.18 -2.01 4.50
N ILE A 87 -2.94 -2.17 4.04
CA ILE A 87 -1.85 -2.52 4.93
C ILE A 87 -1.58 -1.38 5.90
N GLU A 88 -1.54 -0.16 5.40
CA GLU A 88 -1.29 0.99 6.26
C GLU A 88 -2.39 1.12 7.32
N LYS A 89 -3.64 1.02 6.93
CA LYS A 89 -4.74 1.09 7.89
C LYS A 89 -4.66 -0.02 8.92
N SER A 90 -4.35 -1.23 8.46
CA SER A 90 -4.28 -2.38 9.35
C SER A 90 -3.16 -2.25 10.39
N LEU A 91 -2.04 -1.66 10.00
CA LEU A 91 -0.91 -1.51 10.90
C LEU A 91 -0.99 -0.25 11.76
N THR A 92 -1.70 0.77 11.29
CA THR A 92 -1.82 2.02 12.02
C THR A 92 -2.99 2.00 13.01
N ALA A 93 -4.14 1.48 12.58
CA ALA A 93 -5.35 1.51 13.38
C ALA A 93 -6.18 0.25 13.15
N PRO A 94 -5.69 -0.90 13.60
CA PRO A 94 -6.41 -2.14 13.38
C PRO A 94 -7.69 -2.21 14.20
N ASP A 95 -8.73 -2.77 13.60
CA ASP A 95 -9.97 -3.10 14.31
C ASP A 95 -9.82 -4.46 14.99
N LYS A 96 -9.01 -5.31 14.39
CA LYS A 96 -8.76 -6.66 14.91
C LYS A 96 -7.29 -6.96 14.81
N SER A 97 -6.77 -7.69 15.75
CA SER A 97 -5.40 -8.15 15.72
C SER A 97 -5.24 -9.34 16.66
N GLY A 98 -4.21 -10.13 16.44
CA GLY A 98 -3.93 -11.25 17.30
C GLY A 98 -2.90 -12.19 16.70
N PRO A 99 -2.46 -13.18 17.49
CA PRO A 99 -1.48 -14.15 17.01
C PRO A 99 -2.00 -14.92 15.81
N ALA A 100 -1.10 -15.21 14.89
CA ALA A 100 -1.45 -15.97 13.69
C ALA A 100 -0.73 -17.31 13.62
N GLY A 101 -0.15 -17.74 14.74
CA GLY A 101 0.57 -19.00 14.79
C GLY A 101 2.03 -18.84 14.39
N GLY A 102 2.90 -19.64 14.96
CA GLY A 102 4.29 -19.69 14.57
C GLY A 102 5.01 -18.36 14.57
N ASN A 103 4.97 -17.64 15.61
CA ASN A 103 5.68 -16.34 15.71
C ASN A 103 5.23 -15.31 14.68
N LYS A 104 3.97 -15.40 14.24
CA LYS A 104 3.38 -14.42 13.34
C LYS A 104 2.24 -13.72 14.03
N TYR A 105 1.92 -12.54 13.53
CA TYR A 105 0.84 -11.74 14.09
C TYR A 105 -0.04 -11.22 12.97
N CYS A 106 -1.34 -11.18 13.22
CA CYS A 106 -2.31 -10.71 12.23
C CYS A 106 -2.84 -9.34 12.62
N TYR A 107 -2.95 -8.47 11.62
CA TYR A 107 -3.56 -7.15 11.79
C TYR A 107 -4.63 -6.98 10.72
N SER A 108 -5.73 -6.35 11.09
CA SER A 108 -6.82 -6.10 10.17
C SER A 108 -7.45 -4.75 10.47
N GLY A 109 -7.38 -3.83 9.53
CA GLY A 109 -8.03 -2.52 9.63
C GLY A 109 -9.04 -2.38 8.52
N GLN A 110 -10.30 -2.17 8.89
CA GLN A 110 -11.38 -2.07 7.92
C GLN A 110 -11.19 -0.90 6.98
N ILE A 111 -11.40 -1.13 5.69
CA ILE A 111 -11.36 -0.06 4.69
C ILE A 111 -12.67 0.01 3.96
N TYR A 112 -12.96 1.19 3.41
CA TYR A 112 -14.15 1.45 2.62
C TYR A 112 -13.72 1.76 1.20
N LEU A 113 -14.41 1.22 0.22
CA LEU A 113 -14.11 1.47 -1.18
C LEU A 113 -15.19 2.35 -1.76
N VAL A 114 -14.76 3.48 -2.33
CA VAL A 114 -15.68 4.47 -2.87
C VAL A 114 -15.74 4.32 -4.38
N ASN A 115 -16.94 4.15 -4.90
CA ASN A 115 -17.14 4.05 -6.34
C ASN A 115 -16.71 5.36 -6.98
N HIS A 116 -15.77 5.28 -7.93
CA HIS A 116 -15.18 6.48 -8.52
C HIS A 116 -16.11 7.20 -9.49
N VAL A 117 -17.22 6.58 -9.86
CA VAL A 117 -18.19 7.19 -10.75
C VAL A 117 -19.22 8.02 -9.98
N ASN A 118 -19.76 7.46 -8.90
CA ASN A 118 -20.84 8.13 -8.17
C ASN A 118 -20.45 8.63 -6.77
N GLY A 119 -19.22 8.39 -6.32
CA GLY A 119 -18.74 8.90 -5.04
C GLY A 119 -19.33 8.22 -3.80
N ARG A 120 -20.00 7.10 -3.97
CA ARG A 120 -20.62 6.42 -2.83
C ARG A 120 -19.75 5.26 -2.36
N ILE A 121 -19.86 4.95 -1.08
CA ILE A 121 -19.21 3.78 -0.53
C ILE A 121 -19.90 2.56 -1.11
N GLU A 122 -19.15 1.77 -1.85
CA GLU A 122 -19.69 0.59 -2.50
C GLU A 122 -19.41 -0.69 -1.73
N LYS A 123 -18.30 -0.74 -1.03
CA LYS A 123 -17.89 -1.96 -0.35
C LYS A 123 -17.07 -1.66 0.87
N THR A 124 -17.23 -2.50 1.87
CA THR A 124 -16.43 -2.46 3.09
C THR A 124 -15.63 -3.74 3.14
N VAL A 125 -14.34 -3.65 3.43
CA VAL A 125 -13.45 -4.80 3.40
C VAL A 125 -12.70 -4.90 4.71
N GLN A 126 -12.60 -6.12 5.23
CA GLN A 126 -11.83 -6.41 6.41
C GLN A 126 -10.63 -7.24 5.98
N PRO A 127 -9.49 -6.62 5.73
CA PRO A 127 -8.33 -7.33 5.17
C PRO A 127 -7.59 -8.14 6.22
N THR A 128 -6.65 -8.95 5.77
CA THR A 128 -5.74 -9.68 6.63
C THR A 128 -4.31 -9.28 6.25
N VAL A 129 -3.52 -8.87 7.24
CA VAL A 129 -2.10 -8.58 7.05
C VAL A 129 -1.33 -9.43 8.05
N ILE A 130 -0.46 -10.28 7.57
CA ILE A 130 0.33 -11.18 8.41
C ILE A 130 1.76 -10.68 8.48
N VAL A 131 2.24 -10.46 9.70
CA VAL A 131 3.59 -9.95 9.94
C VAL A 131 4.38 -10.98 10.74
N GLY A 132 5.58 -11.27 10.31
CA GLY A 132 6.48 -12.17 11.04
C GLY A 132 7.05 -11.50 12.27
N GLY A 133 7.62 -12.29 13.15
CA GLY A 133 8.18 -11.78 14.40
C GLY A 133 9.31 -10.78 14.21
N ASP A 134 9.92 -10.75 13.03
CA ASP A 134 11.00 -9.80 12.73
C ASP A 134 10.48 -8.52 12.07
N GLY A 135 9.18 -8.35 11.94
CA GLY A 135 8.61 -7.16 11.31
C GLY A 135 8.46 -7.26 9.80
N THR A 136 8.66 -8.42 9.23
CA THR A 136 8.52 -8.61 7.78
C THR A 136 7.07 -8.94 7.45
N ILE A 137 6.47 -8.22 6.50
CA ILE A 137 5.12 -8.55 6.02
C ILE A 137 5.21 -9.81 5.17
N ILE A 138 4.50 -10.84 5.61
CA ILE A 138 4.51 -12.11 4.91
C ILE A 138 3.48 -12.11 3.80
N THR A 139 2.27 -11.67 4.11
CA THR A 139 1.20 -11.62 3.10
C THR A 139 0.16 -10.58 3.48
N ALA A 140 -0.65 -10.20 2.50
CA ALA A 140 -1.80 -9.33 2.72
C ALA A 140 -2.85 -9.66 1.67
N TYR A 141 -4.08 -9.88 2.12
CA TYR A 141 -5.19 -10.15 1.21
C TYR A 141 -6.47 -9.53 1.74
N PRO A 142 -7.44 -9.29 0.84
CA PRO A 142 -8.63 -8.52 1.22
C PRO A 142 -9.76 -9.38 1.77
N GLY A 143 -9.52 -10.06 2.86
CA GLY A 143 -10.53 -10.89 3.47
C GLY A 143 -10.00 -11.53 4.71
N GLY A 144 -10.78 -12.38 5.36
CA GLY A 144 -10.35 -13.09 6.55
C GLY A 144 -10.42 -12.29 7.83
N GLY A 145 -9.89 -11.09 7.85
CA GLY A 145 -10.01 -10.19 9.00
C GLY A 145 -9.49 -10.74 10.31
N CYS A 146 -8.37 -11.43 10.29
CA CYS A 146 -7.79 -12.02 11.51
C CYS A 146 -8.79 -12.90 12.23
N ARG A 147 -9.38 -13.82 11.48
CA ARG A 147 -10.34 -14.72 12.04
C ARG A 147 -9.71 -15.44 13.20
N GLY A 148 -10.23 -15.37 14.30
CA GLY A 148 -9.56 -15.97 15.37
C GLY A 148 -10.36 -16.61 16.40
#